data_15d2c058644d39f964a6b4ae551aebe5
#
_entry.id   15d2c058644d39f964a6b4ae551aebe5
#
_cell.length_a   1.000
_cell.length_b   1.000
_cell.length_c   1.000
_cell.angle_alpha   90.00
_cell.angle_beta   90.00
_cell.angle_gamma   90.00
#
_symmetry.space_group_name_H-M   'P 1'
#
loop_
_entity.id
_entity.type
_entity.pdbx_description
1 polymer ?
#
loop_
_entity_poly.entity_id
_entity_poly.type
_entity_poly.pdbx_seq_one_letter_code
_entity_poly.pdbx_strand_id
1 'polypeptide(L)'
;MLLNNGELDGVRILSPNSIDMMRLDQVGNTPPTARLTNIMLNDGIGFGLGFGTIKNQGLSGLALPTGSYFWGGAAGTFFWVDPRNELIGIFMTQLVPHRTTLRQDMWGLTYQAITDNRVNP
;
A
#
# COMPACT_ATOMS: atom_id res chain seq x y z
N MET A 1 -8.05 10.63 -6.22
CA MET A 1 -9.19 10.37 -5.34
C MET A 1 -8.74 9.79 -3.99
N LEU A 2 -8.09 8.62 -3.95
CA LEU A 2 -7.68 7.98 -2.69
C LEU A 2 -6.76 8.88 -1.82
N LEU A 3 -5.73 9.47 -2.42
CA LEU A 3 -4.81 10.38 -1.71
C LEU A 3 -5.50 11.65 -1.20
N ASN A 4 -6.54 12.10 -1.89
CA ASN A 4 -7.30 13.30 -1.56
C ASN A 4 -8.56 12.98 -0.72
N ASN A 5 -8.52 11.94 0.11
CA ASN A 5 -9.58 11.57 1.03
C ASN A 5 -10.98 11.50 0.37
N GLY A 6 -11.04 10.93 -0.82
CA GLY A 6 -12.28 10.66 -1.54
C GLY A 6 -12.72 11.70 -2.56
N GLU A 7 -11.89 12.73 -2.81
CA GLU A 7 -12.19 13.79 -3.77
C GLU A 7 -11.28 13.69 -5.01
N LEU A 8 -11.84 13.98 -6.18
CA LEU A 8 -11.13 14.07 -7.45
C LEU A 8 -11.68 15.24 -8.25
N ASP A 9 -10.80 16.16 -8.64
CA ASP A 9 -11.14 17.34 -9.46
C ASP A 9 -12.33 18.16 -8.91
N GLY A 10 -12.37 18.34 -7.58
CA GLY A 10 -13.43 19.07 -6.89
C GLY A 10 -14.73 18.26 -6.69
N VAL A 11 -14.79 17.02 -7.17
CA VAL A 11 -15.95 16.14 -7.00
C VAL A 11 -15.70 15.13 -5.89
N ARG A 12 -16.58 15.08 -4.91
CA ARG A 12 -16.54 14.09 -3.85
C ARG A 12 -17.16 12.78 -4.31
N ILE A 13 -16.30 11.75 -4.42
CA ILE A 13 -16.69 10.38 -4.83
C ILE A 13 -16.97 9.52 -3.60
N LEU A 14 -16.14 9.64 -2.56
CA LEU A 14 -16.30 8.93 -1.29
C LEU A 14 -16.12 9.90 -0.12
N SER A 15 -16.72 9.58 1.02
CA SER A 15 -16.43 10.33 2.25
C SER A 15 -15.02 10.06 2.75
N PRO A 16 -14.39 10.99 3.49
CA PRO A 16 -13.11 10.72 4.14
C PRO A 16 -13.16 9.47 5.04
N ASN A 17 -14.24 9.28 5.78
CA ASN A 17 -14.44 8.12 6.64
C ASN A 17 -14.48 6.80 5.83
N SER A 18 -15.05 6.81 4.61
CA SER A 18 -15.02 5.64 3.74
C SER A 18 -13.60 5.28 3.31
N ILE A 19 -12.78 6.28 2.98
CA ILE A 19 -11.36 6.07 2.66
C ILE A 19 -10.60 5.53 3.87
N ASP A 20 -10.85 6.06 5.06
CA ASP A 20 -10.24 5.57 6.30
C ASP A 20 -10.61 4.10 6.54
N MET A 21 -11.87 3.73 6.40
CA MET A 21 -12.31 2.34 6.52
C MET A 21 -11.67 1.42 5.48
N MET A 22 -11.49 1.89 4.24
CA MET A 22 -10.87 1.10 3.17
C MET A 22 -9.41 0.75 3.47
N ARG A 23 -8.68 1.63 4.13
CA ARG A 23 -7.26 1.44 4.45
C ARG A 23 -6.98 0.84 5.82
N LEU A 24 -8.00 0.68 6.68
CA LEU A 24 -7.85 -0.03 7.95
C LEU A 24 -7.72 -1.54 7.74
N ASP A 25 -6.95 -2.18 8.62
CA ASP A 25 -6.84 -3.64 8.63
C ASP A 25 -8.17 -4.28 9.06
N GLN A 26 -8.83 -4.95 8.13
CA GLN A 26 -10.10 -5.64 8.35
C GLN A 26 -9.91 -7.13 8.71
N VAL A 27 -8.69 -7.67 8.54
CA VAL A 27 -8.42 -9.10 8.80
C VAL A 27 -7.84 -9.35 10.19
N GLY A 28 -7.33 -8.31 10.84
CA GLY A 28 -6.88 -8.33 12.23
C GLY A 28 -5.94 -9.49 12.56
N ASN A 29 -6.23 -10.18 13.67
CA ASN A 29 -5.47 -11.33 14.15
C ASN A 29 -5.89 -12.66 13.53
N THR A 30 -6.47 -12.64 12.33
CA THR A 30 -6.78 -13.88 11.60
C THR A 30 -5.53 -14.75 11.48
N PRO A 31 -5.58 -16.03 11.89
CA PRO A 31 -4.42 -16.91 11.82
C PRO A 31 -3.80 -16.96 10.43
N PRO A 32 -2.47 -17.07 10.29
CA PRO A 32 -1.79 -17.15 9.00
C PRO A 32 -2.35 -18.25 8.08
N THR A 33 -2.84 -19.36 8.64
CA THR A 33 -3.46 -20.46 7.91
C THR A 33 -4.82 -20.12 7.30
N ALA A 34 -5.51 -19.12 7.82
CA ALA A 34 -6.79 -18.62 7.30
C ALA A 34 -6.62 -17.38 6.43
N ARG A 35 -5.43 -16.75 6.45
CA ARG A 35 -5.08 -15.67 5.53
C ARG A 35 -4.82 -16.26 4.16
N LEU A 36 -5.29 -15.61 3.11
CA LEU A 36 -4.96 -15.98 1.72
C LEU A 36 -3.43 -16.01 1.57
N THR A 37 -2.87 -17.20 1.65
CA THR A 37 -1.48 -17.50 2.02
C THR A 37 -0.40 -17.04 1.05
N ASN A 38 -0.76 -16.49 -0.10
CA ASN A 38 0.20 -15.98 -1.09
C ASN A 38 0.27 -14.46 -1.14
N ILE A 39 -0.46 -13.79 -0.28
CA ILE A 39 -0.41 -12.34 -0.16
C ILE A 39 0.53 -12.05 1.00
N MET A 40 1.39 -11.07 0.83
CA MET A 40 2.44 -10.65 1.78
C MET A 40 1.88 -10.15 3.13
N LEU A 41 0.92 -10.88 3.71
CA LEU A 41 0.35 -10.55 5.01
C LEU A 41 1.27 -11.07 6.11
N ASN A 42 1.71 -10.18 6.96
CA ASN A 42 2.48 -10.48 8.17
C ASN A 42 2.02 -9.55 9.31
N ASP A 43 2.73 -9.55 10.42
CA ASP A 43 2.36 -8.74 11.58
C ASP A 43 2.41 -7.23 11.29
N GLY A 44 3.22 -6.81 10.32
CA GLY A 44 3.31 -5.42 9.87
C GLY A 44 2.38 -5.05 8.73
N ILE A 45 1.73 -6.04 8.09
CA ILE A 45 0.87 -5.85 6.93
C ILE A 45 -0.50 -6.45 7.20
N GLY A 46 -1.54 -5.63 7.08
CA GLY A 46 -2.93 -6.03 7.12
C GLY A 46 -3.58 -5.99 5.74
N PHE A 47 -4.88 -6.17 5.71
CA PHE A 47 -5.69 -6.04 4.50
C PHE A 47 -6.96 -5.27 4.78
N GLY A 48 -7.17 -4.20 4.03
CA GLY A 48 -8.36 -3.36 4.10
C GLY A 48 -9.43 -3.79 3.09
N LEU A 49 -10.24 -2.84 2.67
CA LEU A 49 -11.25 -3.09 1.63
C LEU A 49 -10.61 -2.90 0.24
N GLY A 50 -9.92 -3.93 -0.24
CA GLY A 50 -9.28 -3.97 -1.55
C GLY A 50 -7.78 -3.63 -1.57
N PHE A 51 -7.15 -3.34 -0.43
CA PHE A 51 -5.74 -2.97 -0.34
C PHE A 51 -5.02 -3.76 0.74
N GLY A 52 -3.76 -4.12 0.50
CA GLY A 52 -2.80 -4.42 1.54
C GLY A 52 -2.41 -3.11 2.26
N THR A 53 -2.37 -3.11 3.57
CA THR A 53 -2.12 -1.91 4.39
C THR A 53 -0.91 -2.09 5.27
N ILE A 54 -0.04 -1.08 5.35
CA ILE A 54 1.13 -1.11 6.23
C ILE A 54 0.71 -0.65 7.63
N LYS A 55 0.61 -1.59 8.55
CA LYS A 55 0.30 -1.33 9.96
C LYS A 55 1.54 -0.90 10.75
N ASN A 56 2.65 -1.52 10.43
CA ASN A 56 3.94 -1.23 11.05
C ASN A 56 5.05 -1.47 10.04
N GLN A 57 5.80 -0.42 9.70
CA GLN A 57 6.87 -0.49 8.71
C GLN A 57 7.96 -1.48 9.09
N GLY A 58 8.42 -1.45 10.35
CA GLY A 58 9.50 -2.33 10.82
C GLY A 58 9.12 -3.81 10.75
N LEU A 59 7.89 -4.15 11.13
CA LEU A 59 7.40 -5.53 11.09
C LEU A 59 7.00 -5.98 9.67
N SER A 60 6.71 -5.03 8.77
CA SER A 60 6.34 -5.35 7.39
C SER A 60 7.53 -5.89 6.57
N GLY A 61 8.73 -5.43 6.89
CA GLY A 61 9.94 -5.70 6.09
C GLY A 61 9.96 -4.96 4.75
N LEU A 62 9.08 -3.97 4.55
CA LEU A 62 8.98 -3.19 3.32
C LEU A 62 9.46 -1.75 3.53
N ALA A 63 9.90 -1.10 2.46
CA ALA A 63 10.29 0.31 2.49
C ALA A 63 9.10 1.27 2.66
N LEU A 64 7.87 0.77 2.49
CA LEU A 64 6.65 1.57 2.61
C LEU A 64 6.41 2.07 4.03
N PRO A 65 6.16 3.36 4.26
CA PRO A 65 5.82 3.89 5.58
C PRO A 65 4.52 3.32 6.14
N THR A 66 4.42 3.30 7.46
CA THR A 66 3.16 3.00 8.14
C THR A 66 2.03 3.92 7.65
N GLY A 67 0.87 3.35 7.36
CA GLY A 67 -0.28 4.05 6.78
C GLY A 67 -0.33 4.02 5.26
N SER A 68 0.73 3.58 4.59
CA SER A 68 0.69 3.30 3.14
C SER A 68 -0.19 2.10 2.84
N TYR A 69 -0.76 2.09 1.66
CA TYR A 69 -1.56 0.96 1.18
C TYR A 69 -1.29 0.69 -0.30
N PHE A 70 -1.46 -0.55 -0.71
CA PHE A 70 -0.98 -1.01 -2.01
C PHE A 70 -1.76 -2.23 -2.49
N TRP A 71 -1.66 -2.53 -3.77
CA TRP A 71 -2.05 -3.82 -4.31
C TRP A 71 -1.28 -4.12 -5.61
N GLY A 72 -1.48 -5.31 -6.15
CA GLY A 72 -0.82 -5.73 -7.38
C GLY A 72 -1.61 -6.76 -8.16
N GLY A 73 -1.19 -6.99 -9.40
CA GLY A 73 -1.78 -7.95 -10.32
C GLY A 73 -0.89 -9.15 -10.60
N ALA A 74 -1.50 -10.20 -11.17
CA ALA A 74 -0.83 -11.46 -11.51
C ALA A 74 0.29 -11.30 -12.55
N ALA A 75 0.20 -10.28 -13.39
CA ALA A 75 1.22 -9.96 -14.40
C ALA A 75 2.33 -9.02 -13.89
N GLY A 76 2.44 -8.84 -12.57
CA GLY A 76 3.49 -8.05 -11.94
C GLY A 76 3.21 -6.54 -11.86
N THR A 77 2.08 -6.07 -12.36
CA THR A 77 1.65 -4.69 -12.14
C THR A 77 1.40 -4.44 -10.67
N PHE A 78 1.70 -3.24 -10.18
CA PHE A 78 1.36 -2.85 -8.82
C PHE A 78 1.25 -1.33 -8.70
N PHE A 79 0.58 -0.91 -7.63
CA PHE A 79 0.53 0.48 -7.21
C PHE A 79 0.65 0.57 -5.70
N TRP A 80 1.03 1.74 -5.22
CA TRP A 80 0.93 2.09 -3.81
C TRP A 80 0.54 3.55 -3.65
N VAL A 81 -0.06 3.84 -2.53
CA VAL A 81 -0.41 5.19 -2.09
C VAL A 81 0.24 5.40 -0.73
N ASP A 82 0.98 6.47 -0.61
CA ASP A 82 1.61 6.92 0.62
C ASP A 82 1.05 8.30 1.00
N PRO A 83 0.08 8.35 1.90
CA PRO A 83 -0.52 9.62 2.32
C PRO A 83 0.46 10.54 3.06
N ARG A 84 1.48 9.96 3.71
CA ARG A 84 2.47 10.71 4.49
C ARG A 84 3.36 11.58 3.59
N ASN A 85 3.78 11.05 2.47
CA ASN A 85 4.63 11.74 1.50
C ASN A 85 3.83 12.32 0.31
N GLU A 86 2.48 12.25 0.37
CA GLU A 86 1.58 12.67 -0.72
C GLU A 86 1.97 12.03 -2.08
N LEU A 87 2.32 10.74 -2.04
CA LEU A 87 2.90 10.03 -3.18
C LEU A 87 2.00 8.88 -3.63
N ILE A 88 1.88 8.75 -4.94
CA ILE A 88 1.31 7.59 -5.60
C ILE A 88 2.37 7.03 -6.54
N GLY A 89 2.66 5.74 -6.40
CA GLY A 89 3.50 5.02 -7.35
C GLY A 89 2.67 4.00 -8.13
N ILE A 90 2.91 3.93 -9.43
CA ILE A 90 2.28 2.95 -10.32
C ILE A 90 3.38 2.30 -11.15
N PHE A 91 3.43 0.98 -11.15
CA PHE A 91 4.35 0.21 -11.96
C PHE A 91 3.58 -0.69 -12.92
N MET A 92 3.81 -0.46 -14.20
CA MET A 92 3.15 -1.19 -15.28
C MET A 92 4.15 -2.14 -15.94
N THR A 93 3.88 -3.42 -15.82
CA THR A 93 4.65 -4.48 -16.48
C THR A 93 3.73 -5.61 -16.90
N GLN A 94 4.21 -6.46 -17.78
CA GLN A 94 3.50 -7.68 -18.14
C GLN A 94 4.49 -8.84 -18.14
N LEU A 95 4.52 -9.54 -17.00
CA LEU A 95 5.41 -10.68 -16.79
C LEU A 95 4.66 -11.79 -16.03
N VAL A 96 4.48 -12.94 -16.66
CA VAL A 96 3.83 -14.11 -16.05
C VAL A 96 4.72 -15.33 -16.23
N PRO A 97 5.10 -16.03 -15.16
CA PRO A 97 4.94 -15.66 -13.74
C PRO A 97 5.87 -14.50 -13.34
N HIS A 98 5.37 -13.60 -12.51
CA HIS A 98 6.16 -12.48 -12.02
C HIS A 98 7.02 -12.89 -10.80
N ARG A 99 8.05 -13.64 -11.02
CA ARG A 99 9.04 -14.02 -9.99
C ARG A 99 10.22 -13.06 -10.04
N THR A 100 10.03 -11.85 -9.58
CA THR A 100 11.05 -10.79 -9.60
C THR A 100 11.06 -10.00 -8.29
N THR A 101 12.16 -9.30 -8.03
CA THR A 101 12.31 -8.34 -6.92
C THR A 101 11.81 -6.94 -7.30
N LEU A 102 11.35 -6.73 -8.53
CA LEU A 102 11.02 -5.41 -9.08
C LEU A 102 10.15 -4.55 -8.17
N ARG A 103 9.17 -5.15 -7.49
CA ARG A 103 8.30 -4.43 -6.57
C ARG A 103 9.07 -3.88 -5.37
N GLN A 104 9.87 -4.72 -4.73
CA GLN A 104 10.70 -4.33 -3.59
C GLN A 104 11.77 -3.31 -4.00
N ASP A 105 12.38 -3.52 -5.17
CA ASP A 105 13.39 -2.61 -5.72
C ASP A 105 12.80 -1.24 -6.00
N MET A 106 11.62 -1.17 -6.63
CA MET A 106 10.92 0.08 -6.90
C MET A 106 10.58 0.84 -5.62
N TRP A 107 10.05 0.15 -4.60
CA TRP A 107 9.81 0.79 -3.30
C TRP A 107 11.10 1.29 -2.67
N GLY A 108 12.14 0.44 -2.62
CA GLY A 108 13.43 0.81 -2.05
C GLY A 108 14.04 2.04 -2.72
N LEU A 109 14.13 2.06 -4.05
CA LEU A 109 14.68 3.16 -4.82
C LEU A 109 13.85 4.45 -4.69
N THR A 110 12.52 4.33 -4.69
CA THR A 110 11.64 5.50 -4.53
C THR A 110 11.87 6.17 -3.18
N TYR A 111 11.88 5.41 -2.09
CA TYR A 111 12.06 5.98 -0.75
C TYR A 111 13.48 6.44 -0.46
N GLN A 112 14.49 5.89 -1.11
CA GLN A 112 15.86 6.40 -1.07
C GLN A 112 16.01 7.75 -1.79
N ALA A 113 15.16 8.03 -2.78
CA ALA A 113 15.19 9.28 -3.52
C ALA A 113 14.45 10.44 -2.84
N ILE A 114 13.65 10.16 -1.80
CA ILE A 114 12.94 11.20 -1.04
C ILE A 114 13.93 11.85 -0.05
N THR A 115 14.29 13.10 -0.31
CA THR A 115 15.22 13.86 0.53
C THR A 115 14.52 14.72 1.58
N ASP A 116 13.27 15.11 1.34
CA ASP A 116 12.46 15.92 2.25
C ASP A 116 11.45 15.01 2.97
N ASN A 117 11.78 14.62 4.19
CA ASN A 117 10.77 14.02 5.07
C ASN A 117 9.76 15.11 5.45
N ARG A 118 8.64 15.16 4.77
CA ARG A 118 7.49 15.98 5.17
C ARG A 118 6.82 15.36 6.40
N VAL A 119 7.59 15.26 7.46
CA VAL A 119 7.06 14.95 8.78
C VAL A 119 6.54 16.27 9.33
N ASN A 120 5.27 16.57 9.07
CA ASN A 120 4.58 17.48 9.96
C ASN A 120 4.52 16.81 11.34
N PRO A 121 5.01 17.48 12.39
CA PRO A 121 4.99 16.97 13.76
C PRO A 121 3.57 16.73 14.27
#